data_0669025a59f5e74936916878b582a72e
#
_entry.id   0669025a59f5e74936916878b582a72e
#
_cell.length_a   1.000
_cell.length_b   1.000
_cell.length_c   1.000
_cell.angle_alpha   90.00
_cell.angle_beta   90.00
_cell.angle_gamma   90.00
#
_symmetry.space_group_name_H-M   'P 1'
#
loop_
_entity.id
_entity.type
_entity.pdbx_description
1 polymer ?
#
loop_
_entity_poly.entity_id
_entity_poly.type
_entity_poly.pdbx_seq_one_letter_code
_entity_poly.pdbx_strand_id
1 'polypeptide(L)'
;MWHKRIIEQNPYPVDNLVGKLLSMVSQDKEKIHEVLSSPRQIVYSKAACVLNGVQRLKKAKENKEKVLIAGDYDCDGVCSTAIMKYSLDQYGILNGYYIPDRVKEGYGLQVHTVELAKEKGYSLIITVDNGVKAFAAIEKAKELGIEVIVSDHHQIEEPVPVDILVHPDLMEKEYRYFSGAGVALQISYYLIGEVKEMIVLAGVAALGDVMPPFAQTRPLIQKAVQYLQEGYMPALQKLVPKGNQINVQIIQFSIIPKLNSLGRMSHLANVNQLVLYLLTRNEEAQIKMAKQIDHINQERKKVSQIKAKELEEKVQDQAIEVLYDPDLLEGVCGLIAGRITNKINRPCLVLTKTDGDMIKGSGRSIPGVNLFEALKDFEFYEAFGGHEQACGLSVLEENFSAFENYVAEIQLAVNQEVGKEALWIETEDFSFQAVQSLMKLEPYPSEWKNPFVWIEHPSQIVFRNYPSMQKYEFEVNGEKVEAVLYANKGIQADSKATNFIGTLSMNSFRNQEKIQMIIEDLW
;
A
#
# COMPACT_ATOMS: atom_id res chain seq x y z
N MET A 1 11.47 16.00 20.41
CA MET A 1 11.72 17.46 20.33
C MET A 1 11.71 17.87 18.86
N TRP A 2 11.12 19.04 18.50
CA TRP A 2 11.12 19.56 17.14
C TRP A 2 12.32 20.47 16.90
N HIS A 3 12.90 20.36 15.71
CA HIS A 3 13.98 21.22 15.24
C HIS A 3 13.47 22.11 14.11
N LYS A 4 13.63 23.41 14.29
CA LYS A 4 13.29 24.42 13.30
C LYS A 4 14.32 24.40 12.18
N ARG A 5 13.88 24.17 10.93
CA ARG A 5 14.71 24.24 9.73
C ARG A 5 14.44 25.53 8.99
N ILE A 6 15.47 26.32 8.79
CA ILE A 6 15.41 27.56 7.97
C ILE A 6 16.16 27.26 6.68
N ILE A 7 15.49 27.44 5.55
CA ILE A 7 16.05 27.28 4.20
C ILE A 7 15.91 28.61 3.50
N GLU A 8 17.03 29.33 3.34
CA GLU A 8 17.05 30.69 2.80
C GLU A 8 16.75 30.73 1.29
N GLN A 9 17.21 29.72 0.54
CA GLN A 9 17.12 29.71 -0.92
C GLN A 9 16.37 28.50 -1.44
N ASN A 10 15.50 28.72 -2.41
CA ASN A 10 14.89 27.66 -3.20
C ASN A 10 15.83 27.28 -4.35
N PRO A 11 16.39 26.04 -4.37
CA PRO A 11 17.30 25.61 -5.43
C PRO A 11 16.58 25.07 -6.66
N TYR A 12 15.25 25.03 -6.69
CA TYR A 12 14.45 24.39 -7.74
C TYR A 12 13.58 25.43 -8.49
N PRO A 13 13.25 25.20 -9.76
CA PRO A 13 12.43 26.11 -10.57
C PRO A 13 10.92 25.96 -10.27
N VAL A 14 10.53 26.10 -9.01
CA VAL A 14 9.16 25.97 -8.49
C VAL A 14 8.90 27.05 -7.45
N ASP A 15 7.68 27.16 -6.94
CA ASP A 15 7.34 28.09 -5.85
C ASP A 15 8.32 27.95 -4.68
N ASN A 16 8.65 29.04 -4.00
CA ASN A 16 9.62 29.04 -2.89
C ASN A 16 9.27 28.05 -1.79
N LEU A 17 8.02 28.04 -1.33
CA LEU A 17 7.54 27.11 -0.33
C LEU A 17 7.77 25.64 -0.77
N VAL A 18 7.42 25.35 -2.02
CA VAL A 18 7.56 23.98 -2.59
C VAL A 18 9.04 23.59 -2.66
N GLY A 19 9.90 24.44 -3.19
CA GLY A 19 11.32 24.15 -3.33
C GLY A 19 12.05 24.00 -1.99
N LYS A 20 11.71 24.84 -1.01
CA LYS A 20 12.23 24.73 0.37
C LYS A 20 11.77 23.43 1.04
N LEU A 21 10.51 23.03 0.90
CA LEU A 21 10.00 21.75 1.41
C LEU A 21 10.69 20.54 0.75
N LEU A 22 10.87 20.56 -0.58
CA LEU A 22 11.58 19.51 -1.28
C LEU A 22 13.02 19.35 -0.78
N SER A 23 13.71 20.46 -0.52
CA SER A 23 15.08 20.44 0.04
C SER A 23 15.15 19.86 1.45
N MET A 24 14.05 19.92 2.20
CA MET A 24 13.96 19.36 3.55
C MET A 24 13.63 17.85 3.52
N VAL A 25 12.71 17.42 2.65
CA VAL A 25 12.23 16.04 2.65
C VAL A 25 13.22 15.05 2.07
N SER A 26 14.13 15.50 1.19
CA SER A 26 15.16 14.66 0.59
C SER A 26 16.46 15.43 0.37
N GLN A 27 17.59 14.73 0.57
CA GLN A 27 18.92 15.21 0.18
C GLN A 27 19.31 14.73 -1.22
N ASP A 28 18.54 13.81 -1.80
CA ASP A 28 18.76 13.25 -3.13
C ASP A 28 18.18 14.19 -4.21
N LYS A 29 19.07 14.99 -4.78
CA LYS A 29 18.69 15.96 -5.83
C LYS A 29 18.20 15.29 -7.10
N GLU A 30 18.68 14.09 -7.42
CA GLU A 30 18.26 13.34 -8.61
C GLU A 30 16.80 12.88 -8.46
N LYS A 31 16.44 12.32 -7.31
CA LYS A 31 15.06 11.96 -6.99
C LYS A 31 14.11 13.16 -6.99
N ILE A 32 14.55 14.29 -6.43
CA ILE A 32 13.75 15.52 -6.48
C ILE A 32 13.56 15.97 -7.94
N HIS A 33 14.61 15.95 -8.75
CA HIS A 33 14.50 16.30 -10.16
C HIS A 33 13.59 15.32 -10.91
N GLU A 34 13.66 14.02 -10.63
CA GLU A 34 12.78 13.01 -11.22
C GLU A 34 11.30 13.30 -10.89
N VAL A 35 10.98 13.69 -9.65
CA VAL A 35 9.61 14.08 -9.26
C VAL A 35 9.15 15.34 -10.01
N LEU A 36 9.99 16.34 -10.12
CA LEU A 36 9.66 17.62 -10.80
C LEU A 36 9.53 17.47 -12.32
N SER A 37 10.32 16.58 -12.93
CA SER A 37 10.36 16.32 -14.37
C SER A 37 9.54 15.12 -14.81
N SER A 38 8.78 14.51 -13.91
CA SER A 38 7.99 13.30 -14.20
C SER A 38 7.11 13.47 -15.43
N PRO A 39 7.02 12.42 -16.28
CA PRO A 39 6.14 12.44 -17.43
C PRO A 39 4.69 12.63 -16.99
N ARG A 40 3.91 13.38 -17.76
CA ARG A 40 2.48 13.62 -17.48
C ARG A 40 1.57 12.59 -18.15
N GLN A 41 2.15 11.71 -18.96
CA GLN A 41 1.42 10.72 -19.75
C GLN A 41 1.91 9.31 -19.41
N ILE A 42 1.00 8.38 -19.42
CA ILE A 42 1.33 6.96 -19.32
C ILE A 42 1.87 6.52 -20.68
N VAL A 43 3.02 5.86 -20.68
CA VAL A 43 3.60 5.20 -21.84
C VAL A 43 3.58 3.71 -21.58
N TYR A 44 3.39 2.91 -22.64
CA TYR A 44 3.32 1.45 -22.51
C TYR A 44 4.60 0.80 -23.01
N SER A 45 5.11 -0.17 -22.25
CA SER A 45 6.36 -0.88 -22.52
C SER A 45 6.31 -1.65 -23.83
N LYS A 46 7.39 -1.56 -24.59
CA LYS A 46 7.59 -2.36 -25.82
C LYS A 46 8.56 -3.52 -25.59
N ALA A 47 8.88 -3.82 -24.34
CA ALA A 47 9.78 -4.90 -23.99
C ALA A 47 9.30 -6.25 -24.54
N ALA A 48 10.25 -7.06 -24.96
CA ALA A 48 9.97 -8.38 -25.55
C ALA A 48 9.16 -9.27 -24.59
N CYS A 49 9.41 -9.20 -23.28
CA CYS A 49 8.69 -9.98 -22.28
C CYS A 49 7.18 -9.69 -22.31
N VAL A 50 6.76 -8.42 -22.41
CA VAL A 50 5.34 -8.02 -22.50
C VAL A 50 4.74 -8.52 -23.82
N LEU A 51 5.43 -8.27 -24.94
CA LEU A 51 4.93 -8.64 -26.27
C LEU A 51 4.81 -10.15 -26.44
N ASN A 52 5.74 -10.94 -25.89
CA ASN A 52 5.69 -12.40 -25.89
C ASN A 52 4.49 -12.92 -25.08
N GLY A 53 4.23 -12.35 -23.89
CA GLY A 53 3.04 -12.68 -23.08
C GLY A 53 1.75 -12.40 -23.85
N VAL A 54 1.65 -11.22 -24.47
CA VAL A 54 0.50 -10.85 -25.31
C VAL A 54 0.34 -11.79 -26.51
N GLN A 55 1.43 -12.14 -27.20
CA GLN A 55 1.38 -13.05 -28.32
C GLN A 55 0.90 -14.44 -27.91
N ARG A 56 1.37 -14.94 -26.76
CA ARG A 56 0.92 -16.24 -26.23
C ARG A 56 -0.57 -16.23 -25.90
N LEU A 57 -1.09 -15.15 -25.32
CA LEU A 57 -2.52 -15.00 -25.05
C LEU A 57 -3.36 -14.89 -26.35
N LYS A 58 -2.85 -14.20 -27.37
CA LYS A 58 -3.50 -14.17 -28.70
C LYS A 58 -3.58 -15.57 -29.32
N LYS A 59 -2.49 -16.35 -29.22
CA LYS A 59 -2.49 -17.75 -29.65
C LYS A 59 -3.48 -18.61 -28.87
N ALA A 60 -3.66 -18.36 -27.55
CA ALA A 60 -4.65 -19.06 -26.74
C ALA A 60 -6.08 -18.82 -27.28
N LYS A 61 -6.39 -17.60 -27.72
CA LYS A 61 -7.68 -17.30 -28.38
C LYS A 61 -7.85 -18.09 -29.69
N GLU A 62 -6.84 -18.08 -30.55
CA GLU A 62 -6.85 -18.78 -31.84
C GLU A 62 -7.08 -20.29 -31.65
N ASN A 63 -6.41 -20.86 -30.67
CA ASN A 63 -6.51 -22.28 -30.31
C ASN A 63 -7.74 -22.62 -29.44
N LYS A 64 -8.58 -21.62 -29.05
CA LYS A 64 -9.70 -21.79 -28.11
C LYS A 64 -9.31 -22.39 -26.78
N GLU A 65 -8.11 -22.07 -26.31
CA GLU A 65 -7.59 -22.52 -25.01
C GLU A 65 -8.34 -21.82 -23.88
N LYS A 66 -8.46 -22.54 -22.74
CA LYS A 66 -9.03 -21.99 -21.52
C LYS A 66 -7.90 -21.52 -20.60
N VAL A 67 -7.92 -20.26 -20.21
CA VAL A 67 -6.87 -19.59 -19.44
C VAL A 67 -7.33 -19.41 -18.00
N LEU A 68 -6.53 -19.88 -17.02
CA LEU A 68 -6.72 -19.57 -15.60
C LEU A 68 -5.86 -18.35 -15.24
N ILE A 69 -6.47 -17.34 -14.62
CA ILE A 69 -5.79 -16.22 -13.99
C ILE A 69 -5.57 -16.59 -12.52
N ALA A 70 -4.33 -16.73 -12.09
CA ALA A 70 -3.97 -17.01 -10.71
C ALA A 70 -3.48 -15.72 -10.04
N GLY A 71 -4.30 -15.15 -9.15
CA GLY A 71 -4.03 -13.87 -8.49
C GLY A 71 -3.54 -14.02 -7.06
N ASP A 72 -3.39 -12.88 -6.38
CA ASP A 72 -3.12 -12.79 -4.95
C ASP A 72 -4.23 -12.05 -4.19
N TYR A 73 -4.23 -12.18 -2.86
CA TYR A 73 -5.36 -11.81 -1.99
C TYR A 73 -5.36 -10.35 -1.52
N ASP A 74 -4.33 -9.59 -1.77
CA ASP A 74 -4.27 -8.18 -1.37
C ASP A 74 -4.80 -7.22 -2.45
N CYS A 75 -4.64 -5.92 -2.23
CA CYS A 75 -5.17 -4.91 -3.14
C CYS A 75 -4.51 -5.00 -4.53
N ASP A 76 -3.20 -5.27 -4.61
CA ASP A 76 -2.49 -5.37 -5.88
C ASP A 76 -2.92 -6.64 -6.63
N GLY A 77 -2.92 -7.80 -5.97
CA GLY A 77 -3.34 -9.06 -6.57
C GLY A 77 -4.79 -9.05 -7.04
N VAL A 78 -5.71 -8.48 -6.26
CA VAL A 78 -7.12 -8.32 -6.64
C VAL A 78 -7.27 -7.39 -7.85
N CYS A 79 -6.59 -6.24 -7.86
CA CYS A 79 -6.62 -5.30 -8.98
C CYS A 79 -5.98 -5.91 -10.23
N SER A 80 -4.85 -6.59 -10.09
CA SER A 80 -4.17 -7.32 -11.17
C SER A 80 -5.09 -8.38 -11.80
N THR A 81 -5.76 -9.16 -10.94
CA THR A 81 -6.73 -10.18 -11.38
C THR A 81 -7.92 -9.55 -12.11
N ALA A 82 -8.44 -8.42 -11.61
CA ALA A 82 -9.55 -7.72 -12.25
C ALA A 82 -9.14 -7.14 -13.61
N ILE A 83 -7.95 -6.54 -13.73
CA ILE A 83 -7.40 -6.04 -14.99
C ILE A 83 -7.29 -7.17 -16.02
N MET A 84 -6.67 -8.28 -15.63
CA MET A 84 -6.46 -9.41 -16.54
C MET A 84 -7.80 -10.06 -16.92
N LYS A 85 -8.70 -10.29 -15.96
CA LYS A 85 -10.04 -10.83 -16.21
C LYS A 85 -10.83 -9.97 -17.20
N TYR A 86 -10.88 -8.68 -16.97
CA TYR A 86 -11.53 -7.75 -17.88
C TYR A 86 -10.92 -7.80 -19.28
N SER A 87 -9.59 -7.80 -19.37
CA SER A 87 -8.86 -7.80 -20.64
C SER A 87 -9.10 -9.07 -21.45
N LEU A 88 -9.04 -10.23 -20.80
CA LEU A 88 -9.28 -11.51 -21.47
C LEU A 88 -10.74 -11.64 -21.93
N ASP A 89 -11.71 -11.16 -21.13
CA ASP A 89 -13.12 -11.13 -21.49
C ASP A 89 -13.38 -10.22 -22.71
N GLN A 90 -12.84 -9.00 -22.69
CA GLN A 90 -13.02 -8.05 -23.79
C GLN A 90 -12.32 -8.52 -25.07
N TYR A 91 -11.17 -9.17 -24.93
CA TYR A 91 -10.47 -9.74 -26.09
C TYR A 91 -11.14 -11.03 -26.60
N GLY A 92 -11.98 -11.69 -25.80
CA GLY A 92 -12.74 -12.90 -26.16
C GLY A 92 -11.93 -14.19 -25.97
N ILE A 93 -11.13 -14.29 -24.90
CA ILE A 93 -10.44 -15.50 -24.46
C ILE A 93 -11.28 -16.19 -23.38
N LEU A 94 -11.49 -17.51 -23.51
CA LEU A 94 -12.13 -18.31 -22.46
C LEU A 94 -11.25 -18.30 -21.22
N ASN A 95 -11.76 -17.82 -20.10
CA ASN A 95 -10.96 -17.67 -18.90
C ASN A 95 -11.76 -17.86 -17.61
N GLY A 96 -11.05 -18.12 -16.54
CA GLY A 96 -11.52 -18.06 -15.17
C GLY A 96 -10.42 -17.47 -14.32
N TYR A 97 -10.71 -17.19 -13.06
CA TYR A 97 -9.72 -16.70 -12.13
C TYR A 97 -9.83 -17.42 -10.78
N TYR A 98 -8.74 -17.41 -10.05
CA TYR A 98 -8.65 -17.93 -8.70
C TYR A 98 -7.65 -17.14 -7.88
N ILE A 99 -8.09 -16.71 -6.71
CA ILE A 99 -7.26 -16.07 -5.69
C ILE A 99 -7.30 -17.00 -4.46
N PRO A 100 -6.15 -17.47 -3.96
CA PRO A 100 -6.08 -18.40 -2.84
C PRO A 100 -6.54 -17.74 -1.53
N ASP A 101 -7.01 -18.55 -0.58
CA ASP A 101 -7.27 -18.11 0.78
C ASP A 101 -5.93 -17.93 1.52
N ARG A 102 -5.67 -16.70 1.96
CA ARG A 102 -4.42 -16.34 2.64
C ARG A 102 -4.04 -17.27 3.79
N VAL A 103 -5.02 -17.65 4.59
CA VAL A 103 -4.79 -18.41 5.83
C VAL A 103 -4.67 -19.91 5.56
N LYS A 104 -5.53 -20.44 4.68
CA LYS A 104 -5.63 -21.88 4.41
C LYS A 104 -4.66 -22.38 3.35
N GLU A 105 -4.40 -21.56 2.32
CA GLU A 105 -3.68 -21.98 1.12
C GLU A 105 -2.34 -21.28 0.96
N GLY A 106 -2.16 -20.13 1.62
CA GLY A 106 -0.93 -19.35 1.54
C GLY A 106 -0.93 -18.36 0.37
N TYR A 107 0.27 -18.00 -0.08
CA TYR A 107 0.52 -16.95 -1.06
C TYR A 107 0.72 -17.51 -2.47
N GLY A 108 0.07 -16.89 -3.45
CA GLY A 108 0.33 -17.10 -4.88
C GLY A 108 -0.11 -18.47 -5.43
N LEU A 109 0.46 -18.83 -6.57
CA LEU A 109 0.13 -20.09 -7.27
C LEU A 109 0.62 -21.31 -6.49
N GLN A 110 -0.30 -22.21 -6.13
CA GLN A 110 -0.04 -23.44 -5.38
C GLN A 110 -0.20 -24.68 -6.25
N VAL A 111 0.42 -25.80 -5.85
CA VAL A 111 0.34 -27.10 -6.55
C VAL A 111 -1.13 -27.54 -6.72
N HIS A 112 -1.93 -27.48 -5.65
CA HIS A 112 -3.35 -27.87 -5.72
C HIS A 112 -4.17 -27.00 -6.69
N THR A 113 -3.81 -25.69 -6.84
CA THR A 113 -4.46 -24.80 -7.82
C THR A 113 -4.18 -25.27 -9.25
N VAL A 114 -2.96 -25.73 -9.51
CA VAL A 114 -2.58 -26.31 -10.82
C VAL A 114 -3.34 -27.61 -11.10
N GLU A 115 -3.46 -28.48 -10.10
CA GLU A 115 -4.25 -29.72 -10.21
C GLU A 115 -5.72 -29.46 -10.51
N LEU A 116 -6.34 -28.54 -9.79
CA LEU A 116 -7.70 -28.05 -10.06
C LEU A 116 -7.84 -27.42 -11.44
N ALA A 117 -6.82 -26.68 -11.92
CA ALA A 117 -6.82 -26.12 -13.26
C ALA A 117 -6.85 -27.25 -14.31
N LYS A 118 -6.06 -28.30 -14.13
CA LYS A 118 -6.08 -29.47 -15.03
C LYS A 118 -7.44 -30.15 -15.05
N GLU A 119 -8.03 -30.42 -13.89
CA GLU A 119 -9.35 -31.04 -13.78
C GLU A 119 -10.46 -30.25 -14.49
N LYS A 120 -10.37 -28.89 -14.41
CA LYS A 120 -11.33 -27.98 -15.05
C LYS A 120 -11.01 -27.67 -16.51
N GLY A 121 -10.00 -28.32 -17.11
CA GLY A 121 -9.64 -28.22 -18.52
C GLY A 121 -8.95 -26.91 -18.90
N TYR A 122 -8.24 -26.28 -17.98
CA TYR A 122 -7.35 -25.18 -18.32
C TYR A 122 -6.05 -25.73 -18.93
N SER A 123 -5.55 -25.11 -19.98
CA SER A 123 -4.30 -25.46 -20.67
C SER A 123 -3.23 -24.39 -20.53
N LEU A 124 -3.60 -23.22 -20.05
CA LEU A 124 -2.71 -22.09 -19.79
C LEU A 124 -3.05 -21.45 -18.46
N ILE A 125 -2.04 -21.17 -17.64
CA ILE A 125 -2.16 -20.36 -16.44
C ILE A 125 -1.41 -19.05 -16.69
N ILE A 126 -2.00 -17.91 -16.31
CA ILE A 126 -1.29 -16.65 -16.15
C ILE A 126 -1.35 -16.25 -14.69
N THR A 127 -0.19 -16.12 -14.04
CA THR A 127 -0.13 -15.53 -12.72
C THR A 127 -0.20 -14.01 -12.83
N VAL A 128 -0.75 -13.34 -11.84
CA VAL A 128 -0.72 -11.88 -11.73
C VAL A 128 -0.41 -11.50 -10.29
N ASP A 129 0.63 -10.69 -10.11
CA ASP A 129 1.12 -10.26 -8.80
C ASP A 129 1.68 -11.42 -7.93
N ASN A 130 2.09 -12.48 -8.57
CA ASN A 130 2.76 -13.63 -7.95
C ASN A 130 3.40 -14.51 -9.03
N GLY A 131 4.19 -15.48 -8.60
CA GLY A 131 4.68 -16.54 -9.48
C GLY A 131 6.20 -16.67 -9.51
N VAL A 132 6.98 -15.62 -9.25
CA VAL A 132 8.46 -15.70 -9.30
C VAL A 132 9.05 -16.69 -8.28
N LYS A 133 8.30 -17.00 -7.22
CA LYS A 133 8.68 -17.99 -6.19
C LYS A 133 7.85 -19.29 -6.24
N ALA A 134 7.00 -19.47 -7.23
CA ALA A 134 6.08 -20.61 -7.33
C ALA A 134 6.69 -21.86 -7.99
N PHE A 135 7.95 -22.19 -7.70
CA PHE A 135 8.72 -23.24 -8.38
C PHE A 135 8.00 -24.58 -8.42
N ALA A 136 7.54 -25.07 -7.28
CA ALA A 136 6.85 -26.37 -7.19
C ALA A 136 5.54 -26.40 -8.02
N ALA A 137 4.79 -25.29 -8.03
CA ALA A 137 3.56 -25.20 -8.81
C ALA A 137 3.84 -25.12 -10.31
N ILE A 138 4.90 -24.39 -10.71
CA ILE A 138 5.34 -24.30 -12.12
C ILE A 138 5.81 -25.67 -12.62
N GLU A 139 6.60 -26.38 -11.83
CA GLU A 139 7.03 -27.75 -12.17
C GLU A 139 5.83 -28.69 -12.33
N LYS A 140 4.88 -28.62 -11.38
CA LYS A 140 3.64 -29.38 -11.47
C LYS A 140 2.82 -29.06 -12.70
N ALA A 141 2.74 -27.78 -13.10
CA ALA A 141 2.05 -27.38 -14.31
C ALA A 141 2.70 -28.02 -15.55
N LYS A 142 4.03 -28.01 -15.61
CA LYS A 142 4.80 -28.64 -16.68
C LYS A 142 4.54 -30.15 -16.75
N GLU A 143 4.53 -30.87 -15.61
CA GLU A 143 4.18 -32.30 -15.53
C GLU A 143 2.78 -32.58 -16.11
N LEU A 144 1.82 -31.69 -15.83
CA LEU A 144 0.44 -31.84 -16.28
C LEU A 144 0.18 -31.30 -17.68
N GLY A 145 1.21 -30.77 -18.36
CA GLY A 145 1.11 -30.18 -19.71
C GLY A 145 0.30 -28.89 -19.73
N ILE A 146 0.40 -28.08 -18.68
CA ILE A 146 -0.17 -26.73 -18.58
C ILE A 146 0.98 -25.73 -18.73
N GLU A 147 0.89 -24.84 -19.70
CA GLU A 147 1.86 -23.74 -19.82
C GLU A 147 1.57 -22.65 -18.77
N VAL A 148 2.63 -21.99 -18.30
CA VAL A 148 2.53 -20.90 -17.33
C VAL A 148 3.18 -19.63 -17.89
N ILE A 149 2.42 -18.54 -17.88
CA ILE A 149 2.94 -17.18 -18.00
C ILE A 149 3.06 -16.62 -16.59
N VAL A 150 4.25 -16.23 -16.16
CA VAL A 150 4.43 -15.50 -14.91
C VAL A 150 4.38 -14.01 -15.19
N SER A 151 3.44 -13.29 -14.57
CA SER A 151 3.36 -11.83 -14.56
C SER A 151 3.44 -11.37 -13.11
N ASP A 152 4.60 -10.81 -12.73
CA ASP A 152 4.94 -10.52 -11.34
C ASP A 152 5.86 -9.29 -11.27
N HIS A 153 6.07 -8.76 -10.06
CA HIS A 153 6.98 -7.66 -9.78
C HIS A 153 7.86 -7.90 -8.55
N HIS A 154 7.62 -9.00 -7.82
CA HIS A 154 8.40 -9.35 -6.65
C HIS A 154 9.85 -9.71 -7.00
N GLN A 155 10.77 -9.53 -6.05
CA GLN A 155 12.19 -9.78 -6.25
C GLN A 155 12.46 -11.21 -6.76
N ILE A 156 13.19 -11.30 -7.86
CA ILE A 156 13.65 -12.56 -8.43
C ILE A 156 14.95 -12.95 -7.72
N GLU A 157 14.90 -13.99 -6.90
CA GLU A 157 16.07 -14.52 -6.17
C GLU A 157 16.76 -15.62 -6.96
N GLU A 158 15.98 -16.41 -7.70
CA GLU A 158 16.45 -17.51 -8.53
C GLU A 158 15.78 -17.46 -9.92
N PRO A 159 16.40 -18.02 -10.97
CA PRO A 159 15.81 -18.06 -12.31
C PRO A 159 14.44 -18.77 -12.30
N VAL A 160 13.40 -18.08 -12.74
CA VAL A 160 12.03 -18.63 -12.80
C VAL A 160 11.94 -19.61 -13.98
N PRO A 161 11.54 -20.89 -13.76
CA PRO A 161 11.58 -21.93 -14.79
C PRO A 161 10.38 -21.91 -15.74
N VAL A 162 10.10 -20.75 -16.37
CA VAL A 162 9.01 -20.55 -17.33
C VAL A 162 9.53 -19.99 -18.65
N ASP A 163 8.82 -20.26 -19.73
CA ASP A 163 9.16 -19.72 -21.05
C ASP A 163 8.80 -18.23 -21.18
N ILE A 164 7.79 -17.78 -20.44
CA ILE A 164 7.31 -16.40 -20.50
C ILE A 164 7.21 -15.82 -19.09
N LEU A 165 8.15 -14.91 -18.80
CA LEU A 165 8.18 -14.09 -17.59
C LEU A 165 7.98 -12.63 -17.98
N VAL A 166 6.90 -12.01 -17.49
CA VAL A 166 6.61 -10.58 -17.66
C VAL A 166 6.90 -9.89 -16.34
N HIS A 167 8.01 -9.17 -16.28
CA HIS A 167 8.54 -8.61 -15.05
C HIS A 167 9.18 -7.24 -15.28
N PRO A 168 9.10 -6.28 -14.33
CA PRO A 168 9.71 -4.96 -14.45
C PRO A 168 11.21 -4.99 -14.74
N ASP A 169 11.97 -5.94 -14.19
CA ASP A 169 13.41 -6.10 -14.42
C ASP A 169 13.77 -6.47 -15.88
N LEU A 170 12.78 -6.93 -16.65
CA LEU A 170 12.90 -7.27 -18.07
C LEU A 170 12.31 -6.19 -18.99
N MET A 171 11.82 -5.10 -18.41
CA MET A 171 11.28 -3.94 -19.13
C MET A 171 12.29 -2.79 -19.18
N GLU A 172 11.89 -1.70 -19.81
CA GLU A 172 12.64 -0.45 -19.78
C GLU A 172 12.68 0.13 -18.36
N LYS A 173 13.73 0.88 -18.01
CA LYS A 173 13.97 1.41 -16.65
C LYS A 173 12.81 2.21 -16.06
N GLU A 174 11.97 2.80 -16.92
CA GLU A 174 10.81 3.59 -16.56
C GLU A 174 9.72 2.78 -15.88
N TYR A 175 9.75 1.44 -15.99
CA TYR A 175 8.74 0.52 -15.40
C TYR A 175 9.21 -0.20 -14.15
N ARG A 176 10.45 0.03 -13.71
CA ARG A 176 11.10 -0.66 -12.58
C ARG A 176 10.32 -0.61 -11.25
N TYR A 177 9.42 0.34 -11.11
CA TYR A 177 8.60 0.52 -9.91
C TYR A 177 7.13 0.15 -10.13
N PHE A 178 6.83 -0.67 -11.13
CA PHE A 178 5.46 -1.13 -11.30
C PHE A 178 5.12 -2.23 -10.30
N SER A 179 3.90 -2.16 -9.77
CA SER A 179 3.25 -3.24 -9.03
C SER A 179 2.75 -4.32 -9.99
N GLY A 180 2.27 -5.46 -9.48
CA GLY A 180 1.69 -6.52 -10.29
C GLY A 180 0.56 -6.02 -11.19
N ALA A 181 -0.30 -5.12 -10.70
CA ALA A 181 -1.34 -4.49 -11.52
C ALA A 181 -0.79 -3.55 -12.59
N GLY A 182 0.33 -2.88 -12.31
CA GLY A 182 1.04 -2.10 -13.31
C GLY A 182 1.54 -2.98 -14.45
N VAL A 183 2.10 -4.15 -14.13
CA VAL A 183 2.54 -5.15 -15.13
C VAL A 183 1.35 -5.73 -15.91
N ALA A 184 0.26 -6.10 -15.23
CA ALA A 184 -0.96 -6.59 -15.87
C ALA A 184 -1.57 -5.55 -16.82
N LEU A 185 -1.47 -4.25 -16.48
CA LEU A 185 -1.92 -3.15 -17.33
C LEU A 185 -1.13 -3.08 -18.65
N GLN A 186 0.17 -3.40 -18.66
CA GLN A 186 0.96 -3.44 -19.89
C GLN A 186 0.44 -4.50 -20.86
N ILE A 187 0.13 -5.70 -20.36
CA ILE A 187 -0.46 -6.78 -21.15
C ILE A 187 -1.86 -6.36 -21.64
N SER A 188 -2.68 -5.79 -20.76
CA SER A 188 -4.03 -5.30 -21.04
C SER A 188 -4.04 -4.35 -22.24
N TYR A 189 -3.15 -3.36 -22.23
CA TYR A 189 -3.06 -2.36 -23.30
C TYR A 189 -2.90 -2.98 -24.70
N TYR A 190 -2.03 -3.96 -24.84
CA TYR A 190 -1.77 -4.61 -26.14
C TYR A 190 -2.86 -5.61 -26.58
N LEU A 191 -3.76 -5.97 -25.67
CA LEU A 191 -4.94 -6.79 -25.98
C LEU A 191 -6.15 -5.92 -26.38
N ILE A 192 -6.43 -4.86 -25.62
CA ILE A 192 -7.71 -4.13 -25.73
C ILE A 192 -7.57 -2.60 -25.84
N GLY A 193 -6.35 -2.09 -25.89
CA GLY A 193 -6.08 -0.65 -25.87
C GLY A 193 -6.19 -0.04 -24.46
N GLU A 194 -6.16 1.29 -24.41
CA GLU A 194 -6.25 2.04 -23.16
C GLU A 194 -7.68 2.05 -22.60
N VAL A 195 -7.82 1.63 -21.34
CA VAL A 195 -9.08 1.64 -20.59
C VAL A 195 -8.88 2.35 -19.27
N LYS A 196 -9.62 3.44 -19.05
CA LYS A 196 -9.45 4.31 -17.88
C LYS A 196 -9.68 3.59 -16.56
N GLU A 197 -10.66 2.70 -16.51
CA GLU A 197 -10.94 1.88 -15.33
C GLU A 197 -9.78 0.98 -14.97
N MET A 198 -9.06 0.43 -15.94
CA MET A 198 -7.88 -0.41 -15.70
C MET A 198 -6.70 0.42 -15.21
N ILE A 199 -6.55 1.67 -15.70
CA ILE A 199 -5.58 2.63 -15.16
C ILE A 199 -5.89 2.96 -13.70
N VAL A 200 -7.18 3.15 -13.36
CA VAL A 200 -7.59 3.39 -11.96
C VAL A 200 -7.19 2.23 -11.07
N LEU A 201 -7.47 1.00 -11.48
CA LEU A 201 -7.11 -0.20 -10.71
C LEU A 201 -5.59 -0.31 -10.51
N ALA A 202 -4.81 -0.12 -11.57
CA ALA A 202 -3.36 -0.20 -11.50
C ALA A 202 -2.73 0.90 -10.62
N GLY A 203 -3.26 2.14 -10.66
CA GLY A 203 -2.75 3.21 -9.79
C GLY A 203 -3.17 3.06 -8.34
N VAL A 204 -4.37 2.54 -8.04
CA VAL A 204 -4.81 2.18 -6.68
C VAL A 204 -3.95 1.05 -6.12
N ALA A 205 -3.65 0.04 -6.92
CA ALA A 205 -2.78 -1.06 -6.59
C ALA A 205 -1.35 -0.59 -6.25
N ALA A 206 -0.75 0.27 -7.09
CA ALA A 206 0.57 0.85 -6.84
C ALA A 206 0.65 1.60 -5.50
N LEU A 207 -0.44 2.28 -5.09
CA LEU A 207 -0.55 2.89 -3.76
C LEU A 207 -0.74 1.85 -2.66
N GLY A 208 -1.41 0.73 -2.96
CA GLY A 208 -1.66 -0.37 -2.02
C GLY A 208 -0.42 -1.13 -1.64
N ASP A 209 0.45 -1.33 -2.62
CA ASP A 209 1.74 -2.00 -2.47
C ASP A 209 2.90 -1.02 -2.17
N VAL A 210 2.56 0.24 -1.89
CA VAL A 210 3.51 1.30 -1.49
C VAL A 210 4.65 1.47 -2.51
N MET A 211 4.36 1.28 -3.80
CA MET A 211 5.37 1.39 -4.86
C MET A 211 5.96 2.80 -4.93
N PRO A 212 7.28 2.92 -5.13
CA PRO A 212 7.93 4.22 -5.27
C PRO A 212 7.32 5.03 -6.43
N PRO A 213 6.77 6.25 -6.18
CA PRO A 213 6.09 7.04 -7.20
C PRO A 213 7.08 7.81 -8.07
N PHE A 214 7.94 7.07 -8.76
CA PHE A 214 8.90 7.58 -9.74
C PHE A 214 8.59 7.03 -11.13
N ALA A 215 9.25 7.58 -12.14
CA ALA A 215 9.16 7.14 -13.53
C ALA A 215 7.69 6.97 -14.00
N GLN A 216 7.31 5.85 -14.60
CA GLN A 216 5.93 5.62 -15.08
C GLN A 216 4.91 5.30 -13.97
N THR A 217 5.35 4.93 -12.76
CA THR A 217 4.45 4.72 -11.63
C THR A 217 3.77 6.02 -11.19
N ARG A 218 4.50 7.14 -11.25
CA ARG A 218 3.94 8.45 -10.86
C ARG A 218 2.77 8.91 -11.73
N PRO A 219 2.92 9.03 -13.08
CA PRO A 219 1.79 9.41 -13.93
C PRO A 219 0.65 8.41 -13.87
N LEU A 220 0.93 7.11 -13.65
CA LEU A 220 -0.09 6.07 -13.44
C LEU A 220 -0.96 6.40 -12.21
N ILE A 221 -0.34 6.68 -11.06
CA ILE A 221 -1.08 7.04 -9.83
C ILE A 221 -1.85 8.36 -10.02
N GLN A 222 -1.21 9.39 -10.58
CA GLN A 222 -1.86 10.69 -10.80
C GLN A 222 -3.07 10.58 -11.73
N LYS A 223 -2.97 9.79 -12.81
CA LYS A 223 -4.09 9.52 -13.72
C LYS A 223 -5.18 8.69 -13.06
N ALA A 224 -4.82 7.72 -12.23
CA ALA A 224 -5.81 6.94 -11.46
C ALA A 224 -6.63 7.83 -10.52
N VAL A 225 -5.99 8.74 -9.78
CA VAL A 225 -6.67 9.72 -8.93
C VAL A 225 -7.60 10.59 -9.77
N GLN A 226 -7.10 11.16 -10.88
CA GLN A 226 -7.89 12.00 -11.79
C GLN A 226 -9.12 11.25 -12.30
N TYR A 227 -8.95 10.04 -12.87
CA TYR A 227 -10.05 9.29 -13.45
C TYR A 227 -11.06 8.81 -12.40
N LEU A 228 -10.58 8.49 -11.19
CA LEU A 228 -11.48 8.15 -10.09
C LEU A 228 -12.31 9.38 -9.66
N GLN A 229 -11.75 10.60 -9.66
CA GLN A 229 -12.49 11.84 -9.44
C GLN A 229 -13.50 12.13 -10.56
N GLU A 230 -13.18 11.81 -11.80
CA GLU A 230 -14.05 11.96 -12.98
C GLU A 230 -15.21 10.96 -13.03
N GLY A 231 -15.26 9.99 -12.13
CA GLY A 231 -16.36 9.02 -12.06
C GLY A 231 -16.06 7.64 -12.61
N TYR A 232 -14.86 7.40 -13.11
CA TYR A 232 -14.47 6.05 -13.53
C TYR A 232 -14.30 5.13 -12.30
N MET A 233 -14.58 3.84 -12.46
CA MET A 233 -14.64 2.85 -11.38
C MET A 233 -15.65 3.18 -10.26
N PRO A 234 -16.96 3.21 -10.55
CA PRO A 234 -18.01 3.48 -9.56
C PRO A 234 -17.95 2.57 -8.32
N ALA A 235 -17.48 1.33 -8.48
CA ALA A 235 -17.26 0.41 -7.36
C ALA A 235 -16.34 1.00 -6.31
N LEU A 236 -15.18 1.54 -6.70
CA LEU A 236 -14.24 2.15 -5.76
C LEU A 236 -14.78 3.44 -5.13
N GLN A 237 -15.56 4.23 -5.90
CA GLN A 237 -16.21 5.45 -5.36
C GLN A 237 -17.20 5.13 -4.23
N LYS A 238 -17.90 3.99 -4.31
CA LYS A 238 -18.81 3.56 -3.24
C LYS A 238 -18.09 3.18 -1.94
N LEU A 239 -16.78 2.99 -1.98
CA LEU A 239 -15.95 2.76 -0.80
C LEU A 239 -15.44 4.06 -0.16
N VAL A 240 -15.59 5.20 -0.82
CA VAL A 240 -15.18 6.51 -0.28
C VAL A 240 -16.15 6.95 0.82
N PRO A 241 -15.66 7.41 1.97
CA PRO A 241 -16.53 7.94 3.02
C PRO A 241 -17.32 9.16 2.53
N LYS A 242 -18.59 9.25 2.94
CA LYS A 242 -19.47 10.35 2.51
C LYS A 242 -18.87 11.71 2.84
N GLY A 243 -18.89 12.60 1.85
CA GLY A 243 -18.41 13.98 1.99
C GLY A 243 -16.90 14.17 1.80
N ASN A 244 -16.14 13.09 1.61
CA ASN A 244 -14.72 13.20 1.31
C ASN A 244 -14.48 13.33 -0.19
N GLN A 245 -13.51 14.17 -0.55
CA GLN A 245 -12.96 14.20 -1.90
C GLN A 245 -11.91 13.12 -2.09
N ILE A 246 -11.88 12.54 -3.28
CA ILE A 246 -10.92 11.52 -3.64
C ILE A 246 -9.54 12.17 -3.85
N ASN A 247 -8.56 11.71 -3.11
CA ASN A 247 -7.15 12.04 -3.23
C ASN A 247 -6.31 10.83 -2.84
N VAL A 248 -4.99 10.96 -2.90
CA VAL A 248 -4.06 9.88 -2.54
C VAL A 248 -4.34 9.34 -1.13
N GLN A 249 -4.56 10.22 -0.14
CA GLN A 249 -4.82 9.83 1.25
C GLN A 249 -6.12 9.03 1.39
N ILE A 250 -7.20 9.45 0.73
CA ILE A 250 -8.48 8.70 0.75
C ILE A 250 -8.32 7.33 0.10
N ILE A 251 -7.55 7.21 -0.96
CA ILE A 251 -7.26 5.92 -1.57
C ILE A 251 -6.48 5.04 -0.57
N GLN A 252 -5.38 5.54 -0.01
CA GLN A 252 -4.50 4.77 0.89
C GLN A 252 -5.16 4.40 2.23
N PHE A 253 -5.95 5.30 2.83
CA PHE A 253 -6.48 5.10 4.19
C PHE A 253 -7.96 4.71 4.26
N SER A 254 -8.68 4.77 3.13
CA SER A 254 -10.08 4.37 3.09
C SER A 254 -10.37 3.26 2.09
N ILE A 255 -9.94 3.37 0.83
CA ILE A 255 -10.25 2.37 -0.21
C ILE A 255 -9.41 1.11 -0.02
N ILE A 256 -8.08 1.22 -0.02
CA ILE A 256 -7.15 0.09 0.07
C ILE A 256 -7.37 -0.77 1.32
N PRO A 257 -7.54 -0.19 2.55
CA PRO A 257 -7.81 -1.00 3.74
C PRO A 257 -9.11 -1.80 3.68
N LYS A 258 -10.11 -1.33 2.92
CA LYS A 258 -11.36 -2.04 2.70
C LYS A 258 -11.17 -3.22 1.75
N LEU A 259 -10.43 -3.04 0.66
CA LEU A 259 -10.07 -4.13 -0.25
C LEU A 259 -9.25 -5.20 0.49
N ASN A 260 -8.20 -4.80 1.19
CA ASN A 260 -7.35 -5.72 1.96
C ASN A 260 -8.07 -6.42 3.11
N SER A 261 -9.24 -5.91 3.55
CA SER A 261 -9.96 -6.51 4.68
C SER A 261 -10.50 -7.90 4.40
N LEU A 262 -10.90 -8.22 3.16
CA LEU A 262 -11.42 -9.53 2.80
C LEU A 262 -10.36 -10.63 2.88
N GLY A 263 -9.15 -10.36 2.36
CA GLY A 263 -8.04 -11.29 2.48
C GLY A 263 -7.58 -11.51 3.94
N ARG A 264 -7.69 -10.46 4.80
CA ARG A 264 -7.33 -10.56 6.22
C ARG A 264 -8.40 -11.22 7.09
N MET A 265 -9.66 -11.18 6.67
CA MET A 265 -10.83 -11.72 7.37
C MET A 265 -11.47 -12.82 6.52
N SER A 266 -10.66 -13.73 5.98
CA SER A 266 -11.08 -14.75 5.02
C SER A 266 -12.19 -15.69 5.55
N HIS A 267 -12.32 -15.82 6.87
CA HIS A 267 -13.42 -16.54 7.53
C HIS A 267 -14.80 -15.85 7.37
N LEU A 268 -14.84 -14.55 7.03
CA LEU A 268 -16.09 -13.79 6.83
C LEU A 268 -16.50 -13.70 5.36
N ALA A 269 -15.55 -13.72 4.43
CA ALA A 269 -15.84 -13.61 3.00
C ALA A 269 -14.70 -14.13 2.13
N ASN A 270 -15.05 -14.59 0.94
CA ASN A 270 -14.08 -15.03 -0.06
C ASN A 270 -13.59 -13.82 -0.87
N VAL A 271 -12.27 -13.62 -0.91
CA VAL A 271 -11.60 -12.51 -1.62
C VAL A 271 -11.92 -12.48 -3.11
N ASN A 272 -12.19 -13.63 -3.74
CA ASN A 272 -12.60 -13.71 -5.15
C ASN A 272 -13.84 -12.87 -5.47
N GLN A 273 -14.69 -12.57 -4.49
CA GLN A 273 -15.84 -11.68 -4.65
C GLN A 273 -15.44 -10.23 -4.96
N LEU A 274 -14.23 -9.80 -4.59
CA LEU A 274 -13.75 -8.45 -4.91
C LEU A 274 -13.55 -8.25 -6.41
N VAL A 275 -13.08 -9.25 -7.14
CA VAL A 275 -12.95 -9.18 -8.59
C VAL A 275 -14.31 -8.96 -9.24
N LEU A 276 -15.33 -9.70 -8.79
CA LEU A 276 -16.72 -9.51 -9.26
C LEU A 276 -17.24 -8.11 -8.90
N TYR A 277 -16.96 -7.64 -7.69
CA TYR A 277 -17.33 -6.31 -7.21
C TYR A 277 -16.74 -5.21 -8.10
N LEU A 278 -15.46 -5.29 -8.40
CA LEU A 278 -14.78 -4.30 -9.22
C LEU A 278 -15.29 -4.28 -10.67
N LEU A 279 -15.65 -5.44 -11.23
CA LEU A 279 -16.02 -5.56 -12.64
C LEU A 279 -17.52 -5.49 -12.91
N THR A 280 -18.39 -5.68 -11.90
CA THR A 280 -19.85 -5.61 -12.11
C THR A 280 -20.28 -4.19 -12.46
N ARG A 281 -21.20 -4.08 -13.43
CA ARG A 281 -21.87 -2.83 -13.79
C ARG A 281 -23.26 -2.69 -13.14
N ASN A 282 -23.68 -3.70 -12.37
CA ASN A 282 -24.96 -3.66 -11.67
C ASN A 282 -24.80 -2.80 -10.40
N GLU A 283 -25.46 -1.65 -10.37
CA GLU A 283 -25.36 -0.68 -9.28
C GLU A 283 -25.88 -1.21 -7.95
N GLU A 284 -26.99 -1.95 -7.95
CA GLU A 284 -27.54 -2.54 -6.72
C GLU A 284 -26.58 -3.57 -6.12
N ALA A 285 -25.97 -4.41 -6.97
CA ALA A 285 -24.93 -5.35 -6.55
C ALA A 285 -23.72 -4.61 -5.96
N GLN A 286 -23.26 -3.54 -6.60
CA GLN A 286 -22.17 -2.71 -6.07
C GLN A 286 -22.52 -2.11 -4.71
N ILE A 287 -23.71 -1.56 -4.52
CA ILE A 287 -24.14 -0.98 -3.24
C ILE A 287 -24.20 -2.05 -2.15
N LYS A 288 -24.75 -3.22 -2.44
CA LYS A 288 -24.83 -4.33 -1.50
C LYS A 288 -23.45 -4.81 -1.08
N MET A 289 -22.56 -5.04 -2.05
CA MET A 289 -21.21 -5.52 -1.79
C MET A 289 -20.35 -4.46 -1.07
N ALA A 290 -20.46 -3.17 -1.41
CA ALA A 290 -19.78 -2.09 -0.71
C ALA A 290 -20.12 -2.05 0.78
N LYS A 291 -21.41 -2.24 1.13
CA LYS A 291 -21.84 -2.32 2.55
C LYS A 291 -21.24 -3.54 3.27
N GLN A 292 -21.14 -4.67 2.58
CA GLN A 292 -20.52 -5.88 3.14
C GLN A 292 -19.01 -5.66 3.38
N ILE A 293 -18.32 -5.07 2.40
CA ILE A 293 -16.89 -4.72 2.51
C ILE A 293 -16.66 -3.74 3.67
N ASP A 294 -17.51 -2.71 3.80
CA ASP A 294 -17.46 -1.76 4.92
C ASP A 294 -17.62 -2.46 6.27
N HIS A 295 -18.57 -3.38 6.37
CA HIS A 295 -18.82 -4.15 7.59
C HIS A 295 -17.60 -5.01 7.96
N ILE A 296 -17.05 -5.78 7.02
CA ILE A 296 -15.84 -6.61 7.23
C ILE A 296 -14.66 -5.74 7.67
N ASN A 297 -14.46 -4.58 7.05
CA ASN A 297 -13.40 -3.66 7.44
C ASN A 297 -13.61 -3.06 8.84
N GLN A 298 -14.86 -2.80 9.25
CA GLN A 298 -15.19 -2.37 10.61
C GLN A 298 -14.88 -3.47 11.64
N GLU A 299 -15.26 -4.72 11.37
CA GLU A 299 -14.94 -5.86 12.23
C GLU A 299 -13.42 -6.07 12.32
N ARG A 300 -12.69 -5.99 11.21
CA ARG A 300 -11.22 -6.02 11.21
C ARG A 300 -10.62 -4.94 12.12
N LYS A 301 -11.12 -3.68 12.00
CA LYS A 301 -10.66 -2.56 12.85
C LYS A 301 -10.94 -2.82 14.32
N LYS A 302 -12.15 -3.28 14.65
CA LYS A 302 -12.57 -3.58 16.01
C LYS A 302 -11.72 -4.67 16.64
N VAL A 303 -11.55 -5.81 15.96
CA VAL A 303 -10.70 -6.91 16.43
C VAL A 303 -9.26 -6.44 16.62
N SER A 304 -8.68 -5.75 15.63
CA SER A 304 -7.30 -5.26 15.72
C SER A 304 -7.12 -4.24 16.88
N GLN A 305 -8.11 -3.39 17.15
CA GLN A 305 -8.04 -2.41 18.25
C GLN A 305 -8.12 -3.05 19.63
N ILE A 306 -9.08 -3.99 19.81
CA ILE A 306 -9.27 -4.69 21.09
C ILE A 306 -8.01 -5.51 21.40
N LYS A 307 -7.59 -6.34 20.45
CA LYS A 307 -6.43 -7.23 20.61
C LYS A 307 -5.11 -6.47 20.79
N ALA A 308 -4.91 -5.36 20.07
CA ALA A 308 -3.75 -4.52 20.31
C ALA A 308 -3.72 -3.98 21.75
N LYS A 309 -4.86 -3.53 22.30
CA LYS A 309 -4.93 -3.03 23.68
C LYS A 309 -4.64 -4.14 24.71
N GLU A 310 -5.17 -5.34 24.50
CA GLU A 310 -4.89 -6.51 25.37
C GLU A 310 -3.41 -6.89 25.35
N LEU A 311 -2.78 -6.88 24.17
CA LEU A 311 -1.37 -7.22 24.03
C LEU A 311 -0.43 -6.10 24.49
N GLU A 312 -0.81 -4.83 24.39
CA GLU A 312 -0.06 -3.70 24.94
C GLU A 312 0.19 -3.84 26.45
N GLU A 313 -0.74 -4.45 27.21
CA GLU A 313 -0.59 -4.71 28.64
C GLU A 313 0.45 -5.80 28.96
N LYS A 314 0.86 -6.60 27.95
CA LYS A 314 1.86 -7.68 28.07
C LYS A 314 3.27 -7.26 27.65
N VAL A 315 3.47 -6.02 27.22
CA VAL A 315 4.78 -5.49 26.79
C VAL A 315 5.76 -5.51 27.96
N GLN A 316 6.96 -6.08 27.75
CA GLN A 316 7.96 -6.37 28.79
C GLN A 316 9.22 -5.49 28.76
N ASP A 317 9.27 -4.48 27.90
CA ASP A 317 10.42 -3.58 27.73
C ASP A 317 11.68 -4.25 27.15
N GLN A 318 11.51 -5.20 26.25
CA GLN A 318 12.57 -5.90 25.53
C GLN A 318 13.03 -5.10 24.29
N ALA A 319 14.22 -5.43 23.76
CA ALA A 319 14.73 -4.81 22.54
C ALA A 319 13.82 -5.10 21.33
N ILE A 320 13.32 -6.33 21.22
CA ILE A 320 12.26 -6.76 20.30
C ILE A 320 11.17 -7.40 21.15
N GLU A 321 9.96 -6.84 21.11
CA GLU A 321 8.83 -7.41 21.84
C GLU A 321 8.26 -8.62 21.10
N VAL A 322 8.07 -9.74 21.82
CA VAL A 322 7.39 -10.94 21.32
C VAL A 322 6.07 -11.09 22.04
N LEU A 323 4.97 -10.92 21.33
CA LEU A 323 3.63 -10.97 21.88
C LEU A 323 2.86 -12.13 21.25
N TYR A 324 2.41 -13.06 22.07
CA TYR A 324 1.68 -14.26 21.64
C TYR A 324 0.25 -14.27 22.19
N ASP A 325 -0.71 -14.57 21.31
CA ASP A 325 -2.10 -14.81 21.65
C ASP A 325 -2.65 -15.93 20.72
N PRO A 326 -2.92 -17.14 21.26
CA PRO A 326 -3.33 -18.29 20.45
C PRO A 326 -4.69 -18.11 19.75
N ASP A 327 -5.52 -17.18 20.25
CA ASP A 327 -6.87 -16.92 19.73
C ASP A 327 -6.91 -15.76 18.72
N LEU A 328 -5.74 -15.27 18.31
CA LEU A 328 -5.66 -14.15 17.39
C LEU A 328 -5.83 -14.62 15.95
N LEU A 329 -6.55 -13.84 15.15
CA LEU A 329 -6.62 -14.09 13.71
C LEU A 329 -5.29 -13.77 13.03
N GLU A 330 -4.70 -14.73 12.32
CA GLU A 330 -3.42 -14.57 11.59
C GLU A 330 -3.41 -13.30 10.71
N GLY A 331 -4.51 -13.05 9.97
CA GLY A 331 -4.62 -11.93 9.04
C GLY A 331 -4.50 -10.53 9.67
N VAL A 332 -4.58 -10.41 11.01
CA VAL A 332 -4.45 -9.11 11.70
C VAL A 332 -3.15 -8.95 12.51
N CYS A 333 -2.33 -9.99 12.65
CA CYS A 333 -1.07 -9.96 13.42
C CYS A 333 -0.18 -8.77 13.00
N GLY A 334 0.07 -8.60 11.70
CA GLY A 334 0.90 -7.51 11.19
C GLY A 334 0.32 -6.10 11.41
N LEU A 335 -1.00 -5.96 11.53
CA LEU A 335 -1.64 -4.68 11.85
C LEU A 335 -1.47 -4.33 13.33
N ILE A 336 -1.58 -5.33 14.18
CA ILE A 336 -1.40 -5.19 15.63
C ILE A 336 0.07 -4.92 15.92
N ALA A 337 1.00 -5.68 15.33
CA ALA A 337 2.43 -5.45 15.44
C ALA A 337 2.79 -4.01 15.08
N GLY A 338 2.35 -3.51 13.93
CA GLY A 338 2.62 -2.13 13.50
C GLY A 338 2.04 -1.07 14.46
N ARG A 339 0.86 -1.31 15.03
CA ARG A 339 0.27 -0.40 16.01
C ARG A 339 1.07 -0.35 17.31
N ILE A 340 1.47 -1.51 17.83
CA ILE A 340 2.26 -1.60 19.06
C ILE A 340 3.65 -1.02 18.82
N THR A 341 4.34 -1.39 17.74
CA THR A 341 5.64 -0.83 17.33
C THR A 341 5.63 0.70 17.32
N ASN A 342 4.63 1.31 16.70
CA ASN A 342 4.50 2.77 16.66
C ASN A 342 4.27 3.39 18.05
N LYS A 343 3.60 2.69 18.96
CA LYS A 343 3.30 3.17 20.30
C LYS A 343 4.52 3.08 21.23
N ILE A 344 5.23 1.94 21.19
CA ILE A 344 6.38 1.69 22.08
C ILE A 344 7.71 2.18 21.48
N ASN A 345 7.72 2.57 20.20
CA ASN A 345 8.89 2.97 19.42
C ASN A 345 10.01 1.91 19.44
N ARG A 346 9.64 0.64 19.31
CA ARG A 346 10.54 -0.53 19.25
C ARG A 346 9.94 -1.61 18.33
N PRO A 347 10.77 -2.48 17.75
CA PRO A 347 10.29 -3.63 16.99
C PRO A 347 9.37 -4.52 17.82
N CYS A 348 8.32 -5.04 17.17
CA CYS A 348 7.36 -5.93 17.80
C CYS A 348 6.96 -7.07 16.85
N LEU A 349 6.96 -8.28 17.38
CA LEU A 349 6.44 -9.49 16.75
C LEU A 349 5.09 -9.82 17.40
N VAL A 350 4.08 -10.09 16.60
CA VAL A 350 2.77 -10.56 17.07
C VAL A 350 2.47 -11.90 16.41
N LEU A 351 2.29 -12.91 17.24
CA LEU A 351 2.21 -14.31 16.87
C LEU A 351 0.90 -14.94 17.34
N THR A 352 0.43 -15.93 16.62
CA THR A 352 -0.78 -16.70 16.94
C THR A 352 -0.60 -18.19 16.62
N LYS A 353 -1.40 -19.02 17.23
CA LYS A 353 -1.47 -20.44 16.90
C LYS A 353 -2.33 -20.64 15.64
N THR A 354 -1.88 -21.48 14.75
CA THR A 354 -2.63 -21.94 13.57
C THR A 354 -2.82 -23.44 13.61
N ASP A 355 -3.49 -24.02 12.61
CA ASP A 355 -3.70 -25.47 12.55
C ASP A 355 -2.37 -26.24 12.54
N GLY A 356 -2.35 -27.42 13.20
CA GLY A 356 -1.21 -28.33 13.13
C GLY A 356 0.01 -27.95 13.98
N ASP A 357 -0.18 -27.43 15.19
CA ASP A 357 0.90 -27.07 16.14
C ASP A 357 1.89 -26.02 15.60
N MET A 358 1.43 -25.22 14.65
CA MET A 358 2.19 -24.14 14.04
C MET A 358 1.88 -22.80 14.72
N ILE A 359 2.92 -22.06 15.06
CA ILE A 359 2.83 -20.67 15.49
C ILE A 359 3.29 -19.77 14.33
N LYS A 360 2.43 -18.87 13.91
CA LYS A 360 2.68 -17.93 12.82
C LYS A 360 2.48 -16.50 13.27
N GLY A 361 3.12 -15.58 12.59
CA GLY A 361 2.86 -14.16 12.82
C GLY A 361 3.67 -13.20 11.97
N SER A 362 3.65 -11.96 12.40
CA SER A 362 4.30 -10.88 11.69
C SER A 362 5.05 -9.96 12.63
N GLY A 363 6.22 -9.50 12.19
CA GLY A 363 7.01 -8.46 12.83
C GLY A 363 6.89 -7.11 12.13
N ARG A 364 7.04 -6.06 12.92
CA ARG A 364 7.21 -4.69 12.43
C ARG A 364 8.36 -4.03 13.15
N SER A 365 9.08 -3.17 12.43
CA SER A 365 10.26 -2.47 12.93
C SER A 365 10.09 -0.95 12.93
N ILE A 366 11.05 -0.28 13.53
CA ILE A 366 11.20 1.17 13.52
C ILE A 366 12.32 1.57 12.52
N PRO A 367 12.33 2.80 12.01
CA PRO A 367 13.40 3.28 11.15
C PRO A 367 14.78 3.08 11.78
N GLY A 368 15.73 2.56 10.98
CA GLY A 368 17.11 2.31 11.41
C GLY A 368 17.34 0.96 12.10
N VAL A 369 16.31 0.12 12.23
CA VAL A 369 16.44 -1.25 12.73
C VAL A 369 16.02 -2.24 11.66
N ASN A 370 16.96 -3.01 11.14
CA ASN A 370 16.70 -4.10 10.19
C ASN A 370 16.25 -5.36 10.94
N LEU A 371 14.93 -5.53 11.03
CA LEU A 371 14.32 -6.65 11.75
C LEU A 371 14.56 -7.99 11.05
N PHE A 372 14.65 -8.00 9.72
CA PHE A 372 14.96 -9.22 8.97
C PHE A 372 16.36 -9.73 9.30
N GLU A 373 17.37 -8.86 9.24
CA GLU A 373 18.74 -9.23 9.58
C GLU A 373 18.89 -9.67 11.06
N ALA A 374 18.14 -9.02 11.96
CA ALA A 374 18.17 -9.35 13.39
C ALA A 374 17.61 -10.76 13.70
N LEU A 375 16.72 -11.27 12.85
CA LEU A 375 15.98 -12.53 13.12
C LEU A 375 16.40 -13.69 12.21
N LYS A 376 17.09 -13.47 11.11
CA LYS A 376 17.33 -14.47 10.06
C LYS A 376 18.09 -15.74 10.49
N ASP A 377 18.88 -15.66 11.55
CA ASP A 377 19.81 -16.73 11.96
C ASP A 377 19.19 -17.75 12.94
N PHE A 378 17.88 -17.68 13.22
CA PHE A 378 17.21 -18.71 14.01
C PHE A 378 17.04 -19.99 13.18
N GLU A 379 17.50 -21.12 13.70
CA GLU A 379 17.65 -22.37 12.94
C GLU A 379 16.32 -23.14 12.74
N PHE A 380 15.27 -22.89 13.56
CA PHE A 380 14.06 -23.69 13.61
C PHE A 380 12.84 -22.98 13.00
N TYR A 381 13.05 -22.14 11.99
CA TYR A 381 11.94 -21.62 11.20
C TYR A 381 11.38 -22.67 10.26
N GLU A 382 10.06 -22.81 10.22
CA GLU A 382 9.36 -23.50 9.13
C GLU A 382 9.24 -22.59 7.90
N ALA A 383 9.05 -21.29 8.14
CA ALA A 383 9.14 -20.26 7.13
C ALA A 383 9.55 -18.92 7.76
N PHE A 384 10.40 -18.20 7.08
CA PHE A 384 10.82 -16.84 7.44
C PHE A 384 11.05 -16.01 6.19
N GLY A 385 10.57 -14.76 6.18
CA GLY A 385 10.76 -13.86 5.05
C GLY A 385 10.32 -12.45 5.37
N GLY A 386 10.80 -11.51 4.58
CA GLY A 386 10.47 -10.10 4.76
C GLY A 386 11.58 -9.17 4.34
N HIS A 387 11.52 -7.97 4.88
CA HIS A 387 12.46 -6.87 4.62
C HIS A 387 12.79 -6.15 5.93
N GLU A 388 13.64 -5.13 5.85
CA GLU A 388 14.12 -4.35 6.99
C GLU A 388 13.01 -3.98 7.99
N GLN A 389 11.86 -3.49 7.52
CA GLN A 389 10.79 -2.92 8.35
C GLN A 389 9.67 -3.90 8.71
N ALA A 390 9.63 -5.06 8.08
CA ALA A 390 8.53 -6.01 8.28
C ALA A 390 8.96 -7.43 7.92
N CYS A 391 8.56 -8.41 8.74
CA CYS A 391 8.77 -9.83 8.45
C CYS A 391 7.53 -10.66 8.78
N GLY A 392 7.47 -11.83 8.16
CA GLY A 392 6.57 -12.93 8.51
C GLY A 392 7.38 -14.14 8.95
N LEU A 393 6.86 -14.91 9.89
CA LEU A 393 7.53 -16.10 10.37
C LEU A 393 6.54 -17.20 10.76
N SER A 394 7.03 -18.43 10.72
CA SER A 394 6.35 -19.59 11.31
C SER A 394 7.37 -20.50 11.98
N VAL A 395 6.99 -21.04 13.14
CA VAL A 395 7.77 -22.01 13.93
C VAL A 395 6.82 -23.06 14.48
N LEU A 396 7.32 -24.29 14.71
CA LEU A 396 6.57 -25.30 15.46
C LEU A 396 6.41 -24.88 16.92
N GLU A 397 5.29 -25.24 17.55
CA GLU A 397 5.01 -24.93 18.96
C GLU A 397 6.10 -25.45 19.89
N GLU A 398 6.69 -26.62 19.60
CA GLU A 398 7.81 -27.19 20.37
C GLU A 398 9.08 -26.31 20.33
N ASN A 399 9.28 -25.54 19.27
CA ASN A 399 10.44 -24.65 19.11
C ASN A 399 10.15 -23.21 19.56
N PHE A 400 8.91 -22.91 20.00
CA PHE A 400 8.52 -21.55 20.32
C PHE A 400 9.30 -20.95 21.51
N SER A 401 9.51 -21.72 22.58
CA SER A 401 10.32 -21.27 23.72
C SER A 401 11.79 -21.02 23.35
N ALA A 402 12.34 -21.80 22.41
CA ALA A 402 13.68 -21.55 21.87
C ALA A 402 13.72 -20.25 21.08
N PHE A 403 12.66 -19.97 20.31
CA PHE A 403 12.52 -18.72 19.58
C PHE A 403 12.42 -17.49 20.51
N GLU A 404 11.62 -17.56 21.58
CA GLU A 404 11.52 -16.46 22.57
C GLU A 404 12.86 -16.19 23.21
N ASN A 405 13.61 -17.22 23.62
CA ASN A 405 14.95 -17.08 24.19
C ASN A 405 15.94 -16.48 23.18
N TYR A 406 15.92 -16.93 21.92
CA TYR A 406 16.75 -16.37 20.87
C TYR A 406 16.50 -14.86 20.69
N VAL A 407 15.24 -14.44 20.61
CA VAL A 407 14.87 -13.04 20.44
C VAL A 407 15.26 -12.21 21.66
N ALA A 408 15.15 -12.75 22.89
CA ALA A 408 15.51 -12.06 24.12
C ALA A 408 17.03 -11.75 24.23
N GLU A 409 17.87 -12.55 23.56
CA GLU A 409 19.33 -12.34 23.52
C GLU A 409 19.76 -11.26 22.50
N ILE A 410 18.88 -10.87 21.59
CA ILE A 410 19.20 -9.88 20.56
C ILE A 410 19.38 -8.49 21.18
N GLN A 411 20.53 -7.91 20.92
CA GLN A 411 20.81 -6.52 21.27
C GLN A 411 20.69 -5.65 20.03
N LEU A 412 19.82 -4.67 20.08
CA LEU A 412 19.67 -3.69 19.01
C LEU A 412 20.49 -2.44 19.33
N ALA A 413 21.33 -2.02 18.40
CA ALA A 413 21.89 -0.68 18.43
C ALA A 413 20.79 0.31 18.06
N VAL A 414 20.07 0.83 19.05
CA VAL A 414 19.06 1.87 18.81
C VAL A 414 19.82 3.17 18.55
N ASN A 415 19.81 3.63 17.31
CA ASN A 415 20.25 4.98 16.99
C ASN A 415 19.35 5.96 17.74
N GLN A 416 19.97 6.91 18.45
CA GLN A 416 19.27 7.95 19.22
C GLN A 416 18.18 8.62 18.40
N GLU A 417 17.09 9.02 19.04
CA GLU A 417 16.00 9.80 18.46
C GLU A 417 16.54 10.91 17.56
N VAL A 418 16.43 10.74 16.27
CA VAL A 418 16.59 11.85 15.33
C VAL A 418 15.39 12.77 15.57
N GLY A 419 15.64 13.93 16.15
CA GLY A 419 14.59 14.92 16.40
C GLY A 419 13.77 15.20 15.13
N LYS A 420 12.47 15.37 15.28
CA LYS A 420 11.59 15.73 14.16
C LYS A 420 11.95 17.12 13.66
N GLU A 421 11.99 17.31 12.35
CA GLU A 421 12.29 18.60 11.71
C GLU A 421 11.04 19.17 11.07
N ALA A 422 10.87 20.50 11.13
CA ALA A 422 9.83 21.21 10.43
C ALA A 422 10.39 22.47 9.74
N LEU A 423 9.97 22.73 8.49
CA LEU A 423 10.34 23.92 7.77
C LEU A 423 9.66 25.15 8.39
N TRP A 424 10.45 26.08 8.86
CA TRP A 424 9.93 27.39 9.21
C TRP A 424 9.49 28.15 7.96
N ILE A 425 8.23 28.58 7.95
CA ILE A 425 7.66 29.28 6.80
C ILE A 425 7.91 30.78 6.94
N GLU A 426 8.58 31.37 5.95
CA GLU A 426 8.58 32.82 5.73
C GLU A 426 7.20 33.22 5.22
N THR A 427 6.62 34.26 5.81
CA THR A 427 5.24 34.69 5.51
C THR A 427 5.04 34.98 4.02
N GLU A 428 6.04 35.55 3.35
CA GLU A 428 5.99 35.91 1.93
C GLU A 428 5.94 34.69 1.00
N ASP A 429 6.45 33.53 1.41
CA ASP A 429 6.44 32.31 0.64
C ASP A 429 5.09 31.57 0.71
N PHE A 430 4.22 31.97 1.65
CA PHE A 430 2.94 31.29 1.86
C PHE A 430 1.84 31.91 1.01
N SER A 431 1.27 31.11 0.13
CA SER A 431 0.11 31.49 -0.69
C SER A 431 -0.76 30.27 -1.00
N PHE A 432 -2.03 30.50 -1.33
CA PHE A 432 -2.94 29.47 -1.81
C PHE A 432 -2.35 28.72 -3.02
N GLN A 433 -1.75 29.44 -3.96
CA GLN A 433 -1.14 28.88 -5.15
C GLN A 433 0.07 28.00 -4.83
N ALA A 434 0.92 28.40 -3.87
CA ALA A 434 2.07 27.62 -3.43
C ALA A 434 1.62 26.28 -2.79
N VAL A 435 0.60 26.31 -1.93
CA VAL A 435 0.04 25.07 -1.33
C VAL A 435 -0.63 24.20 -2.40
N GLN A 436 -1.36 24.77 -3.35
CA GLN A 436 -1.93 24.01 -4.46
C GLN A 436 -0.85 23.38 -5.34
N SER A 437 0.27 24.08 -5.57
CA SER A 437 1.42 23.54 -6.31
C SER A 437 2.07 22.37 -5.56
N LEU A 438 2.15 22.46 -4.22
CA LEU A 438 2.63 21.37 -3.38
C LEU A 438 1.76 20.09 -3.54
N MET A 439 0.43 20.24 -3.55
CA MET A 439 -0.49 19.11 -3.74
C MET A 439 -0.34 18.43 -5.10
N LYS A 440 0.04 19.17 -6.15
CA LYS A 440 0.31 18.61 -7.48
C LYS A 440 1.54 17.70 -7.53
N LEU A 441 2.40 17.76 -6.50
CA LEU A 441 3.55 16.88 -6.35
C LEU A 441 3.22 15.55 -5.68
N GLU A 442 2.00 15.35 -5.20
CA GLU A 442 1.57 14.05 -4.68
C GLU A 442 1.46 13.00 -5.81
N PRO A 443 1.72 11.70 -5.50
CA PRO A 443 2.17 11.17 -4.22
C PRO A 443 3.67 11.42 -3.96
N TYR A 444 4.04 11.58 -2.69
CA TYR A 444 5.44 11.62 -2.28
C TYR A 444 6.00 10.22 -2.09
N PRO A 445 7.31 9.99 -2.39
CA PRO A 445 7.99 8.74 -2.04
C PRO A 445 7.87 8.43 -0.55
N SER A 446 7.66 7.16 -0.20
CA SER A 446 7.51 6.73 1.19
C SER A 446 8.78 6.93 2.03
N GLU A 447 9.95 6.91 1.39
CA GLU A 447 11.23 7.17 2.03
C GLU A 447 11.49 8.67 2.32
N TRP A 448 10.67 9.57 1.78
CA TRP A 448 10.82 10.99 2.06
C TRP A 448 10.26 11.31 3.45
N LYS A 449 10.94 12.23 4.15
CA LYS A 449 10.43 12.76 5.41
C LYS A 449 9.08 13.43 5.18
N ASN A 450 8.20 13.37 6.16
CA ASN A 450 6.96 14.15 6.09
C ASN A 450 7.28 15.64 5.94
N PRO A 451 6.65 16.35 5.02
CA PRO A 451 6.90 17.76 4.79
C PRO A 451 6.21 18.61 5.87
N PHE A 452 6.73 18.54 7.10
CA PHE A 452 6.21 19.34 8.19
C PHE A 452 6.59 20.81 8.02
N VAL A 453 5.62 21.68 8.26
CA VAL A 453 5.79 23.13 8.28
C VAL A 453 5.62 23.67 9.70
N TRP A 454 6.33 24.73 10.01
CA TRP A 454 6.27 25.44 11.27
C TRP A 454 5.81 26.88 11.01
N ILE A 455 4.60 27.21 11.49
CA ILE A 455 3.99 28.53 11.38
C ILE A 455 4.04 29.18 12.77
N GLU A 456 4.66 30.34 12.86
CA GLU A 456 4.78 31.14 14.08
C GLU A 456 3.90 32.38 14.01
N HIS A 457 3.20 32.66 15.09
CA HIS A 457 2.41 33.89 15.31
C HIS A 457 1.51 34.31 14.12
N PRO A 458 0.69 33.37 13.57
CA PRO A 458 -0.27 33.76 12.54
C PRO A 458 -1.29 34.76 13.10
N SER A 459 -1.90 35.54 12.23
CA SER A 459 -2.92 36.51 12.63
C SER A 459 -4.30 35.91 12.75
N GLN A 460 -5.21 36.59 13.45
CA GLN A 460 -6.65 36.28 13.55
C GLN A 460 -6.96 34.83 14.02
N ILE A 461 -6.26 34.35 15.06
CA ILE A 461 -6.44 32.99 15.56
C ILE A 461 -7.82 32.83 16.22
N VAL A 462 -8.63 31.89 15.72
CA VAL A 462 -9.92 31.49 16.28
C VAL A 462 -9.87 30.00 16.63
N PHE A 463 -10.12 29.67 17.88
CA PHE A 463 -10.16 28.29 18.38
C PHE A 463 -11.60 27.78 18.51
N ARG A 464 -11.85 26.53 18.09
CA ARG A 464 -13.11 25.83 18.26
C ARG A 464 -12.86 24.39 18.72
N ASN A 465 -13.55 23.97 19.75
CA ASN A 465 -13.42 22.61 20.30
C ASN A 465 -14.63 21.76 19.91
N TYR A 466 -14.38 20.60 19.28
CA TYR A 466 -15.39 19.60 18.93
C TYR A 466 -15.05 18.26 19.62
N PRO A 467 -16.03 17.34 19.80
CA PRO A 467 -15.80 16.09 20.53
C PRO A 467 -14.69 15.20 19.94
N SER A 468 -14.50 15.23 18.62
CA SER A 468 -13.54 14.37 17.90
C SER A 468 -12.27 15.09 17.42
N MET A 469 -12.26 16.43 17.47
CA MET A 469 -11.16 17.25 16.97
C MET A 469 -11.20 18.66 17.54
N GLN A 470 -10.06 19.34 17.54
CA GLN A 470 -9.95 20.77 17.78
C GLN A 470 -9.59 21.48 16.50
N LYS A 471 -10.18 22.62 16.26
CA LYS A 471 -9.98 23.41 15.05
C LYS A 471 -9.46 24.80 15.40
N TYR A 472 -8.42 25.21 14.69
CA TYR A 472 -7.90 26.57 14.70
C TYR A 472 -8.10 27.16 13.31
N GLU A 473 -8.58 28.39 13.24
CA GLU A 473 -8.65 29.17 12.01
C GLU A 473 -7.74 30.38 12.20
N PHE A 474 -6.82 30.60 11.27
CA PHE A 474 -5.89 31.73 11.33
C PHE A 474 -5.49 32.19 9.92
N GLU A 475 -4.79 33.32 9.84
CA GLU A 475 -4.31 33.87 8.57
C GLU A 475 -2.78 33.91 8.53
N VAL A 476 -2.20 33.53 7.37
CA VAL A 476 -0.80 33.66 7.02
C VAL A 476 -0.73 34.35 5.66
N ASN A 477 -0.05 35.50 5.57
CA ASN A 477 0.04 36.29 4.36
C ASN A 477 -1.33 36.64 3.70
N GLY A 478 -2.37 36.88 4.53
CA GLY A 478 -3.73 37.10 4.04
C GLY A 478 -4.51 35.89 3.60
N GLU A 479 -3.88 34.71 3.59
CA GLU A 479 -4.53 33.41 3.27
C GLU A 479 -5.08 32.75 4.53
N LYS A 480 -6.34 32.28 4.43
CA LYS A 480 -7.00 31.57 5.53
C LYS A 480 -6.58 30.13 5.61
N VAL A 481 -6.15 29.71 6.78
CA VAL A 481 -5.76 28.32 7.09
C VAL A 481 -6.73 27.72 8.11
N GLU A 482 -7.26 26.53 7.80
CA GLU A 482 -8.01 25.70 8.74
C GLU A 482 -7.07 24.63 9.32
N ALA A 483 -6.59 24.80 10.56
CA ALA A 483 -5.72 23.82 11.20
C ALA A 483 -6.53 22.90 12.11
N VAL A 484 -6.33 21.58 11.97
CA VAL A 484 -7.09 20.54 12.66
C VAL A 484 -6.15 19.67 13.51
N LEU A 485 -6.47 19.56 14.80
CA LEU A 485 -5.85 18.62 15.72
C LEU A 485 -6.85 17.50 16.04
N TYR A 486 -6.51 16.28 15.66
CA TYR A 486 -7.34 15.11 15.95
C TYR A 486 -7.08 14.57 17.36
N ALA A 487 -8.15 14.22 18.08
CA ALA A 487 -8.10 13.76 19.48
C ALA A 487 -7.22 12.51 19.70
N ASN A 488 -7.01 11.69 18.68
CA ASN A 488 -6.19 10.47 18.75
C ASN A 488 -4.68 10.71 18.69
N LYS A 489 -4.24 11.96 18.52
CA LYS A 489 -2.81 12.32 18.47
C LYS A 489 -2.13 12.39 19.85
N GLY A 490 -2.92 12.38 20.94
CA GLY A 490 -2.38 12.46 22.28
C GLY A 490 -1.80 13.84 22.66
N ILE A 491 -2.02 14.86 21.81
CA ILE A 491 -1.55 16.24 22.01
C ILE A 491 -2.67 17.00 22.70
N GLN A 492 -2.33 17.73 23.76
CA GLN A 492 -3.27 18.57 24.47
C GLN A 492 -3.49 19.86 23.69
N ALA A 493 -4.75 20.17 23.36
CA ALA A 493 -5.08 21.43 22.72
C ALA A 493 -4.85 22.62 23.67
N ASP A 494 -4.26 23.68 23.14
CA ASP A 494 -4.11 24.96 23.83
C ASP A 494 -4.86 26.06 23.04
N SER A 495 -5.91 26.62 23.64
CA SER A 495 -6.68 27.71 23.03
C SER A 495 -5.90 29.00 22.83
N LYS A 496 -4.72 29.11 23.45
CA LYS A 496 -3.82 30.26 23.36
C LYS A 496 -2.60 29.99 22.48
N ALA A 497 -2.54 28.81 21.83
CA ALA A 497 -1.42 28.47 20.97
C ALA A 497 -1.20 29.52 19.88
N THR A 498 0.05 29.87 19.68
CA THR A 498 0.52 30.80 18.64
C THR A 498 1.55 30.20 17.73
N ASN A 499 1.92 28.96 17.97
CA ASN A 499 2.85 28.19 17.15
C ASN A 499 2.21 26.87 16.73
N PHE A 500 2.32 26.56 15.47
CA PHE A 500 1.69 25.38 14.89
C PHE A 500 2.70 24.62 14.02
N ILE A 501 2.83 23.33 14.28
CA ILE A 501 3.58 22.40 13.42
C ILE A 501 2.63 21.40 12.83
N GLY A 502 2.71 21.15 11.54
CA GLY A 502 1.86 20.19 10.86
C GLY A 502 2.16 20.04 9.38
N THR A 503 1.32 19.27 8.71
CA THR A 503 1.37 19.08 7.25
C THR A 503 0.31 19.92 6.57
N LEU A 504 0.67 20.53 5.44
CA LEU A 504 -0.27 21.30 4.62
C LEU A 504 -1.04 20.35 3.69
N SER A 505 -2.30 20.67 3.47
CA SER A 505 -3.19 20.00 2.52
C SER A 505 -4.22 20.96 1.98
N MET A 506 -4.96 20.53 0.96
CA MET A 506 -6.14 21.26 0.46
C MET A 506 -7.39 20.50 0.87
N ASN A 507 -8.33 21.21 1.48
CA ASN A 507 -9.66 20.69 1.79
C ASN A 507 -10.68 21.37 0.89
N SER A 508 -11.55 20.59 0.25
CA SER A 508 -12.65 21.13 -0.54
C SER A 508 -13.98 20.74 0.08
N PHE A 509 -14.76 21.76 0.39
CA PHE A 509 -16.12 21.62 0.90
C PHE A 509 -17.06 22.51 0.09
N ARG A 510 -18.13 21.93 -0.46
CA ARG A 510 -19.12 22.64 -1.31
C ARG A 510 -18.48 23.42 -2.48
N ASN A 511 -17.52 22.78 -3.17
CA ASN A 511 -16.76 23.36 -4.29
C ASN A 511 -15.89 24.59 -3.94
N GLN A 512 -15.60 24.81 -2.66
CA GLN A 512 -14.64 25.80 -2.21
C GLN A 512 -13.40 25.09 -1.68
N GLU A 513 -12.27 25.33 -2.30
CA GLU A 513 -10.97 24.85 -1.82
C GLU A 513 -10.44 25.79 -0.74
N LYS A 514 -9.91 25.18 0.33
CA LYS A 514 -9.31 25.89 1.46
C LYS A 514 -8.00 25.24 1.84
N ILE A 515 -7.05 26.04 2.26
CA ILE A 515 -5.81 25.52 2.87
C ILE A 515 -6.16 24.87 4.21
N GLN A 516 -5.74 23.64 4.38
CA GLN A 516 -5.86 22.90 5.64
C GLN A 516 -4.47 22.54 6.17
N MET A 517 -4.31 22.57 7.48
CA MET A 517 -3.14 22.07 8.17
C MET A 517 -3.56 20.93 9.12
N ILE A 518 -2.92 19.78 9.04
CA ILE A 518 -3.07 18.72 10.04
C ILE A 518 -2.00 18.94 11.10
N ILE A 519 -2.42 19.30 12.32
CA ILE A 519 -1.52 19.65 13.42
C ILE A 519 -0.82 18.40 13.95
N GLU A 520 0.50 18.51 14.10
CA GLU A 520 1.39 17.51 14.73
C GLU A 520 1.96 17.99 16.06
N ASP A 521 1.97 19.30 16.30
CA ASP A 521 2.31 19.91 17.59
C ASP A 521 1.86 21.38 17.61
N LEU A 522 1.69 21.93 18.82
CA LEU A 522 1.31 23.35 19.01
C LEU A 522 1.66 23.83 20.43
N TRP A 523 1.92 25.12 20.58
CA TRP A 523 2.13 25.78 21.89
C TRP A 523 1.89 27.28 21.86
#